data_a945770db4b0dcd35ad99c1fcc6b6a75
#
_entry.id   a945770db4b0dcd35ad99c1fcc6b6a75
#
_cell.length_a   1.000
_cell.length_b   1.000
_cell.length_c   1.000
_cell.angle_alpha   90.00
_cell.angle_beta   90.00
_cell.angle_gamma   90.00
#
_symmetry.space_group_name_H-M   'P 1'
#
loop_
_entity.id
_entity.type
_entity.pdbx_description
1 polymer ?
#
loop_
_entity_poly.entity_id
_entity_poly.type
_entity_poly.pdbx_seq_one_letter_code
_entity_poly.pdbx_strand_id
1 'polypeptide(L)'
;MTWADSFLRTLKENDVRLVTYVPDNVLTPLISGAAADNYFMSIGATREDEAVGTLAGAYMGGLRGVVMMQTSGFALIANALASLIVPYQIPAIIVVSERGTLGEFNIGQVTVARTMRPTLDAIAVVHHTLTDEATMPLIVDKSIKQAFTTQSPVVFILSPLLTGGNPAAAAKLK
;
A
#
# COMPACT_ATOMS: atom_id res chain seq x y z
N MET A 1 -15.61 7.92 -12.02
CA MET A 1 -14.19 7.82 -11.57
C MET A 1 -14.24 6.97 -10.33
N THR A 2 -13.52 5.88 -10.28
CA THR A 2 -13.48 4.96 -9.13
C THR A 2 -12.46 5.45 -8.09
N TRP A 3 -12.51 4.88 -6.88
CA TRP A 3 -11.49 5.13 -5.87
C TRP A 3 -10.06 4.83 -6.38
N ALA A 4 -9.92 3.76 -7.18
CA ALA A 4 -8.63 3.38 -7.76
C ALA A 4 -8.13 4.40 -8.79
N ASP A 5 -9.01 4.91 -9.65
CA ASP A 5 -8.65 5.98 -10.60
C ASP A 5 -8.19 7.24 -9.89
N SER A 6 -8.90 7.63 -8.82
CA SER A 6 -8.54 8.78 -7.99
C SER A 6 -7.20 8.60 -7.30
N PHE A 7 -6.92 7.40 -6.78
CA PHE A 7 -5.65 7.07 -6.14
C PHE A 7 -4.50 7.14 -7.14
N LEU A 8 -4.61 6.48 -8.31
CA LEU A 8 -3.58 6.49 -9.36
C LEU A 8 -3.30 7.90 -9.87
N ARG A 9 -4.33 8.72 -10.05
CA ARG A 9 -4.17 10.13 -10.41
C ARG A 9 -3.34 10.87 -9.36
N THR A 10 -3.63 10.68 -8.07
CA THR A 10 -2.89 11.34 -6.99
C THR A 10 -1.42 10.87 -6.94
N LEU A 11 -1.13 9.61 -7.26
CA LEU A 11 0.25 9.14 -7.43
C LEU A 11 0.97 9.90 -8.55
N LYS A 12 0.32 10.11 -9.71
CA LYS A 12 0.89 10.88 -10.84
C LYS A 12 1.16 12.33 -10.46
N GLU A 13 0.22 12.98 -9.78
CA GLU A 13 0.35 14.37 -9.31
C GLU A 13 1.54 14.56 -8.34
N ASN A 14 2.01 13.47 -7.72
CA ASN A 14 3.16 13.44 -6.82
C ASN A 14 4.43 12.81 -7.44
N ASP A 15 4.46 12.64 -8.77
CA ASP A 15 5.58 12.07 -9.54
C ASP A 15 5.98 10.65 -9.08
N VAL A 16 5.04 9.85 -8.61
CA VAL A 16 5.23 8.45 -8.27
C VAL A 16 5.07 7.61 -9.52
N ARG A 17 6.16 7.04 -10.03
CA ARG A 17 6.21 6.32 -11.31
C ARG A 17 6.36 4.83 -11.18
N LEU A 18 7.12 4.36 -10.18
CA LEU A 18 7.27 2.93 -9.93
C LEU A 18 6.09 2.42 -9.12
N VAL A 19 5.45 1.36 -9.60
CA VAL A 19 4.47 0.56 -8.85
C VAL A 19 5.02 -0.85 -8.73
N THR A 20 5.47 -1.24 -7.53
CA THR A 20 5.85 -2.62 -7.25
C THR A 20 4.80 -3.28 -6.35
N TYR A 21 4.51 -4.55 -6.57
CA TYR A 21 3.39 -5.18 -5.88
C TYR A 21 3.51 -6.70 -5.78
N VAL A 22 2.85 -7.26 -4.78
CA VAL A 22 2.47 -8.68 -4.77
C VAL A 22 0.96 -8.75 -5.06
N PRO A 23 0.51 -9.56 -6.03
CA PRO A 23 -0.88 -9.59 -6.46
C PRO A 23 -1.87 -9.89 -5.33
N ASP A 24 -2.96 -9.13 -5.28
CA ASP A 24 -4.11 -9.33 -4.38
C ASP A 24 -5.42 -8.94 -5.07
N ASN A 25 -6.50 -9.65 -4.78
CA ASN A 25 -7.79 -9.44 -5.44
C ASN A 25 -8.38 -8.03 -5.18
N VAL A 26 -8.18 -7.48 -3.99
CA VAL A 26 -8.67 -6.14 -3.64
C VAL A 26 -7.87 -5.06 -4.36
N LEU A 27 -6.58 -5.31 -4.59
CA LEU A 27 -5.68 -4.39 -5.29
C LEU A 27 -5.78 -4.46 -6.81
N THR A 28 -6.52 -5.43 -7.37
CA THR A 28 -6.65 -5.60 -8.83
C THR A 28 -6.96 -4.29 -9.57
N PRO A 29 -7.89 -3.41 -9.11
CA PRO A 29 -8.16 -2.16 -9.81
C PRO A 29 -6.95 -1.22 -9.89
N LEU A 30 -6.14 -1.13 -8.82
CA LEU A 30 -4.92 -0.32 -8.81
C LEU A 30 -3.83 -0.94 -9.70
N ILE A 31 -3.59 -2.24 -9.56
CA ILE A 31 -2.55 -2.97 -10.31
C ILE A 31 -2.85 -2.93 -11.80
N SER A 32 -4.09 -3.24 -12.20
CA SER A 32 -4.50 -3.24 -13.61
C SER A 32 -4.51 -1.82 -14.20
N GLY A 33 -4.97 -0.83 -13.43
CA GLY A 33 -4.94 0.57 -13.86
C GLY A 33 -3.52 1.08 -14.07
N ALA A 34 -2.59 0.75 -13.16
CA ALA A 34 -1.19 1.12 -13.31
C ALA A 34 -0.52 0.40 -14.48
N ALA A 35 -0.82 -0.89 -14.69
CA ALA A 35 -0.26 -1.66 -15.80
C ALA A 35 -0.78 -1.20 -17.18
N ALA A 36 -1.99 -0.65 -17.25
CA ALA A 36 -2.57 -0.12 -18.48
C ALA A 36 -2.11 1.31 -18.82
N ASP A 37 -1.42 1.99 -17.92
CA ASP A 37 -1.02 3.39 -18.07
C ASP A 37 0.50 3.50 -18.24
N ASN A 38 0.93 3.96 -19.40
CA ASN A 38 2.35 4.14 -19.77
C ASN A 38 3.14 5.11 -18.86
N TYR A 39 2.44 5.84 -17.98
CA TYR A 39 3.09 6.68 -16.98
C TYR A 39 3.80 5.83 -15.92
N PHE A 40 3.24 4.68 -15.57
CA PHE A 40 3.74 3.82 -14.51
C PHE A 40 4.68 2.74 -15.05
N MET A 41 5.72 2.48 -14.28
CA MET A 41 6.55 1.29 -14.39
C MET A 41 6.05 0.26 -13.37
N SER A 42 5.29 -0.74 -13.83
CA SER A 42 4.66 -1.76 -12.99
C SER A 42 5.51 -3.02 -12.91
N ILE A 43 5.90 -3.43 -11.70
CA ILE A 43 6.76 -4.61 -11.45
C ILE A 43 6.08 -5.50 -10.40
N GLY A 44 5.70 -6.71 -10.82
CA GLY A 44 5.24 -7.76 -9.91
C GLY A 44 6.44 -8.40 -9.20
N ALA A 45 6.37 -8.48 -7.87
CA ALA A 45 7.36 -9.15 -7.04
C ALA A 45 6.86 -10.52 -6.58
N THR A 46 7.78 -11.42 -6.28
CA THR A 46 7.46 -12.75 -5.71
C THR A 46 7.13 -12.65 -4.22
N ARG A 47 7.76 -11.70 -3.53
CA ARG A 47 7.61 -11.47 -2.10
C ARG A 47 7.53 -9.98 -1.79
N GLU A 48 6.87 -9.64 -0.70
CA GLU A 48 6.66 -8.27 -0.28
C GLU A 48 7.95 -7.55 0.16
N ASP A 49 8.88 -8.28 0.77
CA ASP A 49 10.20 -7.76 1.13
C ASP A 49 11.07 -7.46 -0.11
N GLU A 50 10.96 -8.27 -1.17
CA GLU A 50 11.55 -7.98 -2.49
C GLU A 50 10.97 -6.69 -3.09
N ALA A 51 9.65 -6.51 -3.03
CA ALA A 51 8.99 -5.31 -3.50
C ALA A 51 9.48 -4.06 -2.76
N VAL A 52 9.67 -4.14 -1.44
CA VAL A 52 10.23 -3.05 -0.62
C VAL A 52 11.69 -2.76 -0.99
N GLY A 53 12.51 -3.81 -1.19
CA GLY A 53 13.90 -3.64 -1.64
C GLY A 53 14.00 -2.97 -3.01
N THR A 54 13.12 -3.35 -3.94
CA THR A 54 13.02 -2.74 -5.28
C THR A 54 12.68 -1.25 -5.18
N LEU A 55 11.69 -0.89 -4.34
CA LEU A 55 11.34 0.51 -4.10
C LEU A 55 12.51 1.30 -3.50
N ALA A 56 13.21 0.73 -2.52
CA ALA A 56 14.35 1.38 -1.89
C ALA A 56 15.47 1.65 -2.90
N GLY A 57 15.80 0.67 -3.74
CA GLY A 57 16.78 0.83 -4.82
C GLY A 57 16.37 1.88 -5.85
N ALA A 58 15.10 1.91 -6.23
CA ALA A 58 14.56 2.91 -7.14
C ALA A 58 14.66 4.34 -6.58
N TYR A 59 14.33 4.51 -5.29
CA TYR A 59 14.48 5.80 -4.61
C TYR A 59 15.94 6.27 -4.61
N MET A 60 16.90 5.40 -4.33
CA MET A 60 18.32 5.73 -4.41
C MET A 60 18.76 6.11 -5.83
N GLY A 61 18.08 5.58 -6.85
CA GLY A 61 18.24 5.97 -8.26
C GLY A 61 17.47 7.23 -8.66
N GLY A 62 16.81 7.93 -7.72
CA GLY A 62 16.04 9.15 -7.99
C GLY A 62 14.61 8.93 -8.49
N LEU A 63 14.08 7.69 -8.42
CA LEU A 63 12.75 7.35 -8.87
C LEU A 63 11.79 7.18 -7.68
N ARG A 64 10.67 7.90 -7.68
CA ARG A 64 9.63 7.73 -6.67
C ARG A 64 8.76 6.52 -6.99
N GLY A 65 8.46 5.72 -5.94
CA GLY A 65 7.67 4.51 -6.10
C GLY A 65 6.66 4.29 -4.98
N VAL A 66 5.79 3.31 -5.21
CA VAL A 66 4.82 2.78 -4.27
C VAL A 66 4.91 1.24 -4.25
N VAL A 67 4.79 0.65 -3.06
CA VAL A 67 4.64 -0.80 -2.88
C VAL A 67 3.21 -1.12 -2.52
N MET A 68 2.61 -2.13 -3.16
CA MET A 68 1.24 -2.55 -2.90
C MET A 68 1.20 -4.02 -2.47
N MET A 69 0.49 -4.31 -1.39
CA MET A 69 0.38 -5.66 -0.81
C MET A 69 -0.89 -5.81 0.02
N GLN A 70 -1.20 -7.03 0.43
CA GLN A 70 -2.25 -7.27 1.42
C GLN A 70 -1.69 -7.30 2.86
N THR A 71 -2.58 -7.34 3.86
CA THR A 71 -2.23 -7.36 5.29
C THR A 71 -1.26 -8.47 5.69
N SER A 72 -1.42 -9.70 5.16
CA SER A 72 -0.49 -10.80 5.46
C SER A 72 0.89 -10.56 4.87
N GLY A 73 0.96 -9.91 3.72
CA GLY A 73 2.23 -9.49 3.12
C GLY A 73 2.92 -8.40 3.91
N PHE A 74 2.14 -7.47 4.49
CA PHE A 74 2.70 -6.46 5.40
C PHE A 74 3.47 -7.10 6.58
N ALA A 75 3.00 -8.22 7.12
CA ALA A 75 3.69 -8.91 8.22
C ALA A 75 5.12 -9.37 7.83
N LEU A 76 5.38 -9.63 6.54
CA LEU A 76 6.72 -10.00 6.06
C LEU A 76 7.69 -8.83 5.96
N ILE A 77 7.19 -7.60 5.84
CA ILE A 77 8.04 -6.43 5.65
C ILE A 77 8.42 -5.68 6.94
N ALA A 78 7.94 -6.13 8.10
CA ALA A 78 8.25 -5.47 9.38
C ALA A 78 9.77 -5.33 9.59
N ASN A 79 10.55 -6.36 9.28
CA ASN A 79 12.01 -6.30 9.34
C ASN A 79 12.59 -5.31 8.31
N ALA A 80 12.12 -5.33 7.07
CA ALA A 80 12.60 -4.41 6.04
C ALA A 80 12.30 -2.95 6.39
N LEU A 81 11.16 -2.67 7.02
CA LEU A 81 10.84 -1.34 7.53
C LEU A 81 11.80 -0.91 8.64
N ALA A 82 12.02 -1.78 9.65
CA ALA A 82 12.82 -1.46 10.82
C ALA A 82 14.33 -1.43 10.55
N SER A 83 14.85 -2.21 9.58
CA SER A 83 16.28 -2.33 9.31
C SER A 83 16.77 -1.63 8.05
N LEU A 84 15.87 -1.28 7.12
CA LEU A 84 16.23 -0.61 5.87
C LEU A 84 15.51 0.73 5.73
N ILE A 85 14.18 0.75 5.70
CA ILE A 85 13.43 1.94 5.30
C ILE A 85 13.58 3.07 6.32
N VAL A 86 13.30 2.79 7.59
CA VAL A 86 13.33 3.82 8.64
C VAL A 86 14.75 4.29 8.94
N PRO A 87 15.76 3.42 9.18
CA PRO A 87 17.11 3.87 9.51
C PRO A 87 17.81 4.63 8.38
N TYR A 88 17.51 4.29 7.13
CA TYR A 88 18.11 4.96 5.97
C TYR A 88 17.26 6.11 5.43
N GLN A 89 16.19 6.48 6.16
CA GLN A 89 15.36 7.64 5.84
C GLN A 89 14.78 7.59 4.40
N ILE A 90 14.30 6.42 3.99
CA ILE A 90 13.72 6.23 2.66
C ILE A 90 12.23 6.59 2.73
N PRO A 91 11.74 7.57 1.95
CA PRO A 91 10.32 7.95 1.91
C PRO A 91 9.49 6.91 1.12
N ALA A 92 9.34 5.72 1.71
CA ALA A 92 8.60 4.64 1.11
C ALA A 92 7.09 4.88 1.22
N ILE A 93 6.40 4.78 0.08
CA ILE A 93 4.93 4.80 0.03
C ILE A 93 4.46 3.36 -0.04
N ILE A 94 3.65 2.95 0.92
CA ILE A 94 3.17 1.57 1.04
C ILE A 94 1.65 1.58 1.07
N VAL A 95 1.03 0.75 0.25
CA VAL A 95 -0.42 0.54 0.18
C VAL A 95 -0.74 -0.87 0.61
N VAL A 96 -1.60 -0.99 1.61
CA VAL A 96 -2.01 -2.29 2.15
C VAL A 96 -3.52 -2.45 2.00
N SER A 97 -3.96 -3.44 1.23
CA SER A 97 -5.36 -3.86 1.25
C SER A 97 -5.68 -4.54 2.57
N GLU A 98 -6.61 -3.95 3.33
CA GLU A 98 -6.95 -4.45 4.65
C GLU A 98 -7.75 -5.74 4.57
N ARG A 99 -7.19 -6.81 5.12
CA ARG A 99 -7.81 -8.11 5.31
C ARG A 99 -7.92 -8.41 6.80
N GLY A 100 -8.75 -9.38 7.18
CA GLY A 100 -8.91 -9.82 8.56
C GLY A 100 -9.81 -8.92 9.44
N THR A 101 -10.53 -7.99 8.82
CA THR A 101 -11.48 -7.08 9.48
C THR A 101 -12.90 -7.27 8.93
N LEU A 102 -13.61 -6.20 8.61
CA LEU A 102 -15.00 -6.22 8.17
C LEU A 102 -15.23 -7.18 6.99
N GLY A 103 -16.13 -8.16 7.16
CA GLY A 103 -16.50 -9.12 6.13
C GLY A 103 -15.44 -10.20 5.83
N GLU A 104 -14.42 -10.35 6.68
CA GLU A 104 -13.40 -11.40 6.47
C GLU A 104 -13.95 -12.79 6.74
N PHE A 105 -13.79 -13.69 5.77
CA PHE A 105 -14.21 -15.09 5.87
C PHE A 105 -13.05 -16.07 6.08
N ASN A 106 -11.79 -15.58 5.98
CA ASN A 106 -10.60 -16.41 6.15
C ASN A 106 -10.00 -16.16 7.54
N ILE A 107 -10.14 -17.13 8.44
CA ILE A 107 -9.62 -17.03 9.82
C ILE A 107 -8.11 -16.78 9.86
N GLY A 108 -7.34 -17.25 8.87
CA GLY A 108 -5.91 -17.00 8.76
C GLY A 108 -5.55 -15.52 8.62
N GLN A 109 -6.47 -14.69 8.10
CA GLN A 109 -6.25 -13.26 7.97
C GLN A 109 -6.56 -12.49 9.27
N VAL A 110 -7.45 -13.01 10.13
CA VAL A 110 -7.92 -12.30 11.33
C VAL A 110 -6.79 -12.04 12.33
N THR A 111 -5.95 -13.04 12.59
CA THR A 111 -4.86 -12.90 13.55
C THR A 111 -3.76 -11.98 13.03
N VAL A 112 -3.36 -12.13 11.77
CA VAL A 112 -2.29 -11.30 11.18
C VAL A 112 -2.70 -9.83 11.06
N ALA A 113 -3.99 -9.55 10.82
CA ALA A 113 -4.51 -8.18 10.77
C ALA A 113 -4.26 -7.40 12.07
N ARG A 114 -4.31 -8.08 13.21
CA ARG A 114 -4.09 -7.48 14.53
C ARG A 114 -2.65 -7.03 14.77
N THR A 115 -1.68 -7.54 13.99
CA THR A 115 -0.26 -7.20 14.15
C THR A 115 0.13 -5.95 13.37
N MET A 116 -0.61 -5.58 12.33
CA MET A 116 -0.22 -4.52 11.39
C MET A 116 -0.07 -3.15 12.07
N ARG A 117 -1.14 -2.62 12.66
CA ARG A 117 -1.10 -1.30 13.31
C ARG A 117 -0.14 -1.25 14.51
N PRO A 118 -0.15 -2.21 15.44
CA PRO A 118 0.84 -2.23 16.52
C PRO A 118 2.29 -2.26 16.04
N THR A 119 2.58 -2.94 14.92
CA THR A 119 3.93 -2.93 14.34
C THR A 119 4.27 -1.54 13.80
N LEU A 120 3.36 -0.89 13.07
CA LEU A 120 3.56 0.47 12.56
C LEU A 120 3.78 1.48 13.69
N ASP A 121 2.98 1.38 14.75
CA ASP A 121 3.12 2.23 15.94
C ASP A 121 4.45 2.01 16.64
N ALA A 122 4.87 0.75 16.81
CA ALA A 122 6.12 0.41 17.49
C ALA A 122 7.37 0.95 16.77
N ILE A 123 7.35 1.02 15.44
CA ILE A 123 8.44 1.57 14.63
C ILE A 123 8.20 3.02 14.19
N ALA A 124 7.19 3.68 14.77
CA ALA A 124 6.81 5.08 14.53
C ALA A 124 6.57 5.42 13.04
N VAL A 125 6.01 4.52 12.26
CA VAL A 125 5.65 4.75 10.85
C VAL A 125 4.26 5.39 10.76
N VAL A 126 4.18 6.54 10.11
CA VAL A 126 2.90 7.23 9.86
C VAL A 126 2.01 6.35 8.99
N HIS A 127 0.76 6.16 9.42
CA HIS A 127 -0.19 5.38 8.66
C HIS A 127 -1.61 5.97 8.70
N HIS A 128 -2.34 5.81 7.61
CA HIS A 128 -3.71 6.31 7.46
C HIS A 128 -4.62 5.19 6.98
N THR A 129 -5.74 4.98 7.66
CA THR A 129 -6.80 4.10 7.17
C THR A 129 -7.73 4.90 6.25
N LEU A 130 -7.78 4.52 4.99
CA LEU A 130 -8.62 5.17 3.97
C LEU A 130 -9.97 4.45 3.92
N THR A 131 -11.02 5.17 4.29
CA THR A 131 -12.39 4.62 4.42
C THR A 131 -13.38 5.26 3.46
N ASP A 132 -13.01 6.39 2.83
CA ASP A 132 -13.91 7.25 2.11
C ASP A 132 -13.22 7.84 0.87
N GLU A 133 -13.89 7.75 -0.28
CA GLU A 133 -13.38 8.21 -1.57
C GLU A 133 -13.25 9.75 -1.65
N ALA A 134 -14.09 10.50 -0.93
CA ALA A 134 -14.08 11.95 -0.98
C ALA A 134 -12.84 12.56 -0.28
N THR A 135 -12.40 11.97 0.83
CA THR A 135 -11.26 12.45 1.61
C THR A 135 -9.93 11.82 1.21
N MET A 136 -9.97 10.65 0.58
CA MET A 136 -8.79 9.87 0.21
C MET A 136 -7.75 10.67 -0.60
N PRO A 137 -8.10 11.40 -1.68
CA PRO A 137 -7.09 12.08 -2.49
C PRO A 137 -6.31 13.14 -1.69
N LEU A 138 -6.99 13.86 -0.80
CA LEU A 138 -6.35 14.86 0.06
C LEU A 138 -5.37 14.19 1.03
N ILE A 139 -5.79 13.10 1.69
CA ILE A 139 -4.94 12.37 2.64
C ILE A 139 -3.71 11.83 1.92
N VAL A 140 -3.89 11.19 0.77
CA VAL A 140 -2.80 10.60 -0.02
C VAL A 140 -1.83 11.69 -0.49
N ASP A 141 -2.31 12.77 -1.08
CA ASP A 141 -1.49 13.88 -1.57
C ASP A 141 -0.62 14.49 -0.45
N LYS A 142 -1.24 14.84 0.67
CA LYS A 142 -0.52 15.48 1.78
C LYS A 142 0.48 14.55 2.45
N SER A 143 0.12 13.27 2.59
CA SER A 143 1.00 12.29 3.22
C SER A 143 2.20 11.93 2.32
N ILE A 144 2.03 11.84 1.00
CA ILE A 144 3.16 11.66 0.07
C ILE A 144 4.11 12.84 0.16
N LYS A 145 3.61 14.07 0.11
CA LYS A 145 4.43 15.28 0.26
C LYS A 145 5.17 15.30 1.59
N GLN A 146 4.48 14.96 2.69
CA GLN A 146 5.09 14.83 4.00
C GLN A 146 6.20 13.78 3.99
N ALA A 147 5.95 12.57 3.48
CA ALA A 147 6.92 11.48 3.44
C ALA A 147 8.23 11.91 2.76
N PHE A 148 8.14 12.56 1.58
CA PHE A 148 9.33 13.05 0.87
C PHE A 148 10.00 14.25 1.54
N THR A 149 9.26 15.10 2.23
CA THR A 149 9.83 16.25 2.96
C THR A 149 10.55 15.81 4.23
N THR A 150 9.97 14.83 4.96
CA THR A 150 10.53 14.34 6.23
C THR A 150 11.44 13.12 6.06
N GLN A 151 11.60 12.63 4.83
CA GLN A 151 12.34 11.41 4.51
C GLN A 151 11.90 10.22 5.38
N SER A 152 10.59 10.02 5.48
CA SER A 152 9.98 8.99 6.31
C SER A 152 8.95 8.19 5.52
N PRO A 153 8.78 6.88 5.81
CA PRO A 153 7.75 6.09 5.16
C PRO A 153 6.34 6.51 5.56
N VAL A 154 5.37 6.21 4.69
CA VAL A 154 3.94 6.32 4.99
C VAL A 154 3.20 5.06 4.50
N VAL A 155 2.22 4.61 5.28
CA VAL A 155 1.38 3.45 4.94
C VAL A 155 -0.07 3.90 4.78
N PHE A 156 -0.66 3.57 3.63
CA PHE A 156 -2.09 3.71 3.36
C PHE A 156 -2.77 2.35 3.50
N ILE A 157 -3.69 2.24 4.45
CA ILE A 157 -4.47 1.04 4.71
C ILE A 157 -5.82 1.22 4.03
N LEU A 158 -6.07 0.45 2.97
CA LEU A 158 -7.32 0.51 2.22
C LEU A 158 -8.40 -0.31 2.95
N SER A 159 -9.31 0.37 3.64
CA SER A 159 -10.41 -0.29 4.36
C SER A 159 -11.39 -0.99 3.41
N PRO A 160 -12.02 -2.08 3.84
CA PRO A 160 -13.18 -2.64 3.13
C PRO A 160 -14.33 -1.65 2.90
N LEU A 161 -14.45 -0.60 3.71
CA LEU A 161 -15.43 0.47 3.50
C LEU A 161 -15.15 1.27 2.21
N LEU A 162 -13.88 1.47 1.86
CA LEU A 162 -13.48 2.15 0.64
C LEU A 162 -13.53 1.20 -0.57
N THR A 163 -13.03 -0.03 -0.41
CA THR A 163 -12.78 -0.94 -1.54
C THR A 163 -13.93 -1.88 -1.86
N GLY A 164 -14.92 -2.00 -0.95
CA GLY A 164 -15.96 -3.02 -1.01
C GLY A 164 -15.49 -4.40 -0.50
N GLY A 165 -14.26 -4.51 0.00
CA GLY A 165 -13.68 -5.74 0.51
C GLY A 165 -13.26 -6.74 -0.58
N ASN A 166 -13.00 -7.99 -0.17
CA ASN A 166 -12.58 -9.03 -1.10
C ASN A 166 -13.75 -9.53 -1.95
N PRO A 167 -13.69 -9.42 -3.29
CA PRO A 167 -14.79 -9.86 -4.16
C PRO A 167 -15.14 -11.36 -4.03
N ALA A 168 -14.17 -12.20 -3.62
CA ALA A 168 -14.42 -13.61 -3.35
C ALA A 168 -15.30 -13.84 -2.10
N ALA A 169 -15.40 -12.87 -1.19
CA ALA A 169 -16.30 -12.95 -0.02
C ALA A 169 -17.77 -12.95 -0.45
N ALA A 170 -18.14 -12.14 -1.42
CA ALA A 170 -19.52 -12.05 -1.93
C ALA A 170 -20.00 -13.37 -2.55
N ALA A 171 -19.10 -14.20 -3.07
CA ALA A 171 -19.43 -15.51 -3.63
C ALA A 171 -19.60 -16.62 -2.57
N LYS A 172 -18.97 -16.47 -1.39
CA LYS A 172 -19.03 -17.46 -0.31
C LYS A 172 -20.14 -17.22 0.71
N LEU A 173 -20.72 -16.02 0.73
CA LEU A 173 -21.82 -15.64 1.64
C LEU A 173 -23.21 -15.84 1.02
N LYS A 174 -23.29 -16.38 -0.19
CA LYS A 174 -24.51 -16.87 -0.86
C LYS A 174 -24.60 -18.39 -0.73
#